data_16c63d459503134473f831d6e5b30be4
#
_entry.id   16c63d459503134473f831d6e5b30be4
#
_cell.length_a   1.000
_cell.length_b   1.000
_cell.length_c   1.000
_cell.angle_alpha   90.00
_cell.angle_beta   90.00
_cell.angle_gamma   90.00
#
_symmetry.space_group_name_H-M   'P 1'
#
loop_
_entity.id
_entity.type
_entity.pdbx_description
1 polymer ?
#
loop_
_entity_poly.entity_id
_entity_poly.type
_entity_poly.pdbx_seq_one_letter_code
_entity_poly.pdbx_strand_id
1 'polypeptide(L)'
;MKRIRNFFYLSLFLAAPGLQAVAQEKLHVSLPDSITTVGYATGLRKNLSGLVERITENQMNKDQITNPLDAIRGRVPGLTILKGSNGPAALDAVRLRGTTSLTTGNDPLIIVDGVFGDLSMLMSIYPADIESFVILKDASETAQYGSRGASGVIEITTKKGVSGRTSVNYNGSFGIASSYKTVRMLNGDEFRAVAKERGVSILDLGNNTDFQKEIEQTGLQHNHHIAFSGGTSTSNYRVSLALMNREGVIVNEKLQNFTSNMNMTQYVFDNFLRCDLGMFGSIQKERNLVNLHKVFYSAAAFNPTFPNHKNPETGSWDGSVLASQLSHPLAWMDVNDKDATSHISTHARLTFSLSEAWKLALFGSYTYNVVENSQYLPVAVWAQGQAYKGSKKMESLLGNLMLSYKKEWRKHFFDVLGLAEVQKDQYSGFYTTVTNFSIDGLGYNNLQGGALRPWEGTNSYYEDPRLASFMGRVNYTYDDRYILTVNARGDASSKFGSNHKWGFFPAVSVAWVVSKEKFMEKLPFIDNLKVRAGYGLAGNQNGIASYTSLNLIRPNGVAPVGSSPVVTMDKLKNMNPDLKWEVKQTFNAGIEMALLGNRLLLPDLLCTGLHHLPD
;
A
#
# COMPACT_ATOMS: atom_id res chain seq x y z
N MET A 1 18.31 15.68 17.06
CA MET A 1 19.38 14.69 17.05
C MET A 1 19.00 13.58 16.08
N LYS A 2 19.71 13.53 14.94
CA LYS A 2 19.41 12.56 13.87
C LYS A 2 20.35 11.37 14.00
N ARG A 3 19.84 10.18 14.28
CA ARG A 3 20.35 8.88 13.78
C ARG A 3 19.31 7.81 14.06
N ILE A 4 18.55 7.51 13.02
CA ILE A 4 17.59 6.39 12.98
C ILE A 4 18.41 5.10 12.93
N ARG A 5 18.07 4.15 13.82
CA ARG A 5 18.66 2.80 13.88
C ARG A 5 18.29 2.03 12.61
N ASN A 6 19.31 1.63 11.85
CA ASN A 6 19.14 0.67 10.78
C ASN A 6 19.15 -0.74 11.37
N PHE A 7 18.05 -1.46 11.26
CA PHE A 7 17.99 -2.89 11.54
C PHE A 7 18.53 -3.64 10.32
N PHE A 8 19.59 -4.44 10.51
CA PHE A 8 20.10 -5.35 9.50
C PHE A 8 19.50 -6.74 9.71
N TYR A 9 18.91 -7.28 8.67
CA TYR A 9 18.50 -8.68 8.62
C TYR A 9 19.65 -9.53 8.05
N LEU A 10 20.07 -10.54 8.80
CA LEU A 10 21.00 -11.57 8.30
C LEU A 10 20.14 -12.71 7.73
N SER A 11 20.06 -12.80 6.40
CA SER A 11 19.36 -13.90 5.71
C SER A 11 20.35 -15.04 5.45
N LEU A 12 20.16 -16.18 6.13
CA LEU A 12 20.92 -17.38 5.86
C LEU A 12 20.16 -18.22 4.84
N PHE A 13 20.69 -18.32 3.62
CA PHE A 13 20.19 -19.23 2.59
C PHE A 13 20.77 -20.62 2.83
N LEU A 14 19.96 -21.56 3.29
CA LEU A 14 20.26 -23.00 3.20
C LEU A 14 19.88 -23.46 1.79
N ALA A 15 20.87 -23.44 0.88
CA ALA A 15 20.71 -24.01 -0.45
C ALA A 15 20.82 -25.53 -0.35
N ALA A 16 19.81 -26.26 -0.77
CA ALA A 16 19.91 -27.69 -1.07
C ALA A 16 20.89 -27.92 -2.25
N PRO A 17 21.67 -29.00 -2.23
CA PRO A 17 22.67 -29.24 -3.28
C PRO A 17 21.98 -29.60 -4.60
N GLY A 18 21.95 -28.67 -5.52
CA GLY A 18 21.33 -28.78 -6.85
C GLY A 18 21.50 -27.53 -7.70
N LEU A 19 22.34 -26.58 -7.27
CA LEU A 19 22.61 -25.35 -8.03
C LEU A 19 23.50 -25.67 -9.24
N GLN A 20 22.87 -25.78 -10.42
CA GLN A 20 23.55 -25.45 -11.67
C GLN A 20 23.92 -23.96 -11.62
N ALA A 21 25.19 -23.66 -11.88
CA ALA A 21 25.70 -22.30 -12.00
C ALA A 21 24.88 -21.56 -13.07
N VAL A 22 23.99 -20.67 -12.64
CA VAL A 22 23.33 -19.72 -13.52
C VAL A 22 24.37 -18.67 -13.84
N ALA A 23 24.83 -18.67 -15.10
CA ALA A 23 25.63 -17.59 -15.66
C ALA A 23 24.94 -16.25 -15.36
N GLN A 24 25.74 -15.22 -15.05
CA GLN A 24 25.26 -13.84 -14.88
C GLN A 24 24.40 -13.45 -16.08
N GLU A 25 23.08 -13.54 -15.93
CA GLU A 25 22.15 -13.02 -16.92
C GLU A 25 22.27 -11.50 -16.94
N LYS A 26 22.63 -10.99 -18.12
CA LYS A 26 22.68 -9.56 -18.43
C LYS A 26 21.42 -8.88 -17.90
N LEU A 27 21.58 -7.75 -17.22
CA LEU A 27 20.49 -6.85 -16.87
C LEU A 27 19.65 -6.60 -18.14
N HIS A 28 18.55 -7.32 -18.31
CA HIS A 28 17.62 -7.07 -19.41
C HIS A 28 16.80 -5.82 -19.06
N VAL A 29 17.33 -4.68 -19.46
CA VAL A 29 16.50 -3.50 -19.61
C VAL A 29 15.43 -3.84 -20.64
N SER A 30 14.19 -3.59 -20.29
CA SER A 30 13.05 -3.88 -21.17
C SER A 30 13.28 -3.28 -22.55
N LEU A 31 13.43 -4.15 -23.54
CA LEU A 31 13.64 -3.76 -24.94
C LEU A 31 12.46 -2.91 -25.44
N PRO A 32 12.67 -1.99 -26.43
CA PRO A 32 11.65 -1.11 -26.99
C PRO A 32 10.38 -1.84 -27.49
N ASP A 33 10.52 -3.10 -27.87
CA ASP A 33 9.43 -3.91 -28.44
C ASP A 33 8.65 -4.75 -27.44
N SER A 34 8.89 -4.60 -26.12
CA SER A 34 8.12 -5.33 -25.11
C SER A 34 6.67 -4.85 -25.08
N ILE A 35 5.74 -5.81 -25.13
CA ILE A 35 4.32 -5.52 -24.89
C ILE A 35 4.16 -5.13 -23.43
N THR A 36 3.57 -3.98 -23.19
CA THR A 36 3.32 -3.47 -21.85
C THR A 36 1.85 -3.08 -21.73
N THR A 37 1.19 -3.56 -20.69
CA THR A 37 -0.12 -3.04 -20.31
C THR A 37 0.12 -1.79 -19.49
N VAL A 38 -0.52 -0.70 -19.88
CA VAL A 38 -0.45 0.59 -19.20
C VAL A 38 -1.88 1.04 -19.00
N GLY A 39 -2.37 0.88 -17.79
CA GLY A 39 -3.75 1.15 -17.49
C GLY A 39 -4.70 0.25 -18.27
N TYR A 40 -5.63 0.86 -18.95
CA TYR A 40 -6.61 0.17 -19.77
C TYR A 40 -6.09 -0.23 -21.17
N ALA A 41 -4.91 0.24 -21.56
CA ALA A 41 -4.34 -0.03 -22.88
C ALA A 41 -3.17 -1.02 -22.80
N THR A 42 -3.13 -1.97 -23.71
CA THR A 42 -1.99 -2.88 -23.92
C THR A 42 -1.34 -2.53 -25.25
N GLY A 43 -0.07 -2.22 -25.25
CA GLY A 43 0.65 -1.82 -26.45
C GLY A 43 2.15 -2.05 -26.37
N LEU A 44 2.85 -1.76 -27.47
CA LEU A 44 4.30 -1.76 -27.49
C LEU A 44 4.83 -0.55 -26.72
N ARG A 45 5.84 -0.73 -25.88
CA ARG A 45 6.47 0.36 -25.12
C ARG A 45 6.96 1.49 -26.02
N LYS A 46 7.44 1.16 -27.23
CA LYS A 46 7.90 2.15 -28.21
C LYS A 46 6.84 3.19 -28.58
N ASN A 47 5.55 2.82 -28.54
CA ASN A 47 4.41 3.65 -28.92
C ASN A 47 3.83 4.48 -27.76
N LEU A 48 4.44 4.45 -26.57
CA LEU A 48 4.01 5.24 -25.44
C LEU A 48 4.71 6.61 -25.47
N SER A 49 3.94 7.67 -25.25
CA SER A 49 4.45 9.05 -25.17
C SER A 49 4.87 9.45 -23.76
N GLY A 50 4.30 8.84 -22.72
CA GLY A 50 4.62 9.06 -21.31
C GLY A 50 5.72 8.13 -20.79
N LEU A 51 6.29 8.48 -19.63
CA LEU A 51 7.23 7.63 -18.93
C LEU A 51 6.47 6.53 -18.17
N VAL A 52 6.71 5.31 -18.58
CA VAL A 52 6.20 4.11 -17.93
C VAL A 52 7.38 3.28 -17.48
N GLU A 53 7.52 3.11 -16.18
CA GLU A 53 8.51 2.20 -15.61
C GLU A 53 7.89 0.85 -15.33
N ARG A 54 8.45 -0.18 -15.94
CA ARG A 54 8.09 -1.58 -15.68
C ARG A 54 9.24 -2.29 -15.00
N ILE A 55 8.97 -2.84 -13.83
CA ILE A 55 9.89 -3.67 -13.07
C ILE A 55 9.39 -5.11 -13.16
N THR A 56 10.15 -5.96 -13.80
CA THR A 56 9.87 -7.40 -13.93
C THR A 56 10.47 -8.19 -12.78
N GLU A 57 10.05 -9.44 -12.59
CA GLU A 57 10.54 -10.31 -11.52
C GLU A 57 12.08 -10.34 -11.39
N ASN A 58 12.81 -10.34 -12.51
CA ASN A 58 14.28 -10.38 -12.50
C ASN A 58 14.92 -9.10 -11.98
N GLN A 59 14.20 -7.98 -12.03
CA GLN A 59 14.65 -6.66 -11.57
C GLN A 59 14.24 -6.36 -10.14
N MET A 60 13.38 -7.17 -9.54
CA MET A 60 12.91 -7.01 -8.17
C MET A 60 14.01 -7.36 -7.16
N ASN A 61 13.96 -6.74 -5.99
CA ASN A 61 14.76 -7.18 -4.85
C ASN A 61 14.32 -8.59 -4.44
N LYS A 62 15.28 -9.45 -4.12
CA LYS A 62 15.04 -10.88 -3.80
C LYS A 62 15.30 -11.22 -2.34
N ASP A 63 15.33 -10.23 -1.46
CA ASP A 63 15.50 -10.41 -0.02
C ASP A 63 14.27 -11.05 0.64
N GLN A 64 14.27 -11.22 1.94
CA GLN A 64 13.07 -11.60 2.68
C GLN A 64 12.07 -10.44 2.68
N ILE A 65 11.20 -10.45 1.69
CA ILE A 65 10.21 -9.40 1.44
C ILE A 65 8.92 -9.75 2.19
N THR A 66 8.45 -8.85 3.05
CA THR A 66 7.16 -8.95 3.72
C THR A 66 6.08 -8.13 3.03
N ASN A 67 6.45 -6.97 2.49
CA ASN A 67 5.55 -6.09 1.74
C ASN A 67 5.97 -6.09 0.26
N PRO A 68 5.07 -6.30 -0.70
CA PRO A 68 5.38 -6.25 -2.13
C PRO A 68 6.16 -5.00 -2.58
N LEU A 69 5.97 -3.84 -1.94
CA LEU A 69 6.72 -2.62 -2.25
C LEU A 69 8.21 -2.72 -1.95
N ASP A 70 8.62 -3.58 -1.03
CA ASP A 70 10.05 -3.82 -0.78
C ASP A 70 10.76 -4.42 -2.01
N ALA A 71 10.01 -5.13 -2.88
CA ALA A 71 10.53 -5.66 -4.15
C ALA A 71 11.00 -4.56 -5.11
N ILE A 72 10.40 -3.37 -5.05
CA ILE A 72 10.72 -2.24 -5.94
C ILE A 72 11.42 -1.09 -5.22
N ARG A 73 11.70 -1.22 -3.93
CA ARG A 73 12.37 -0.18 -3.14
C ARG A 73 13.76 0.11 -3.70
N GLY A 74 14.04 1.39 -4.00
CA GLY A 74 15.30 1.84 -4.60
C GLY A 74 15.48 1.47 -6.08
N ARG A 75 14.46 0.90 -6.74
CA ARG A 75 14.50 0.52 -8.16
C ARG A 75 13.87 1.56 -9.08
N VAL A 76 13.03 2.44 -8.54
CA VAL A 76 12.22 3.38 -9.32
C VAL A 76 12.60 4.81 -8.95
N PRO A 77 13.17 5.61 -9.86
CA PRO A 77 13.45 7.02 -9.62
C PRO A 77 12.17 7.79 -9.30
N GLY A 78 12.22 8.64 -8.25
CA GLY A 78 11.07 9.43 -7.80
C GLY A 78 10.02 8.67 -7.00
N LEU A 79 10.22 7.37 -6.71
CA LEU A 79 9.42 6.60 -5.77
C LEU A 79 10.11 6.60 -4.40
N THR A 80 9.44 7.16 -3.41
CA THR A 80 9.89 7.13 -2.01
C THR A 80 8.97 6.23 -1.20
N ILE A 81 9.55 5.24 -0.53
CA ILE A 81 8.84 4.31 0.34
C ILE A 81 9.42 4.46 1.74
N LEU A 82 8.65 5.07 2.63
CA LEU A 82 9.01 5.30 4.03
C LEU A 82 8.37 4.21 4.88
N LYS A 83 9.19 3.37 5.50
CA LYS A 83 8.66 2.29 6.37
C LYS A 83 7.86 2.87 7.52
N GLY A 84 6.68 2.32 7.72
CA GLY A 84 5.87 2.57 8.92
C GLY A 84 6.62 2.13 10.18
N SER A 85 6.34 2.78 11.30
CA SER A 85 7.02 2.53 12.57
C SER A 85 6.22 1.65 13.54
N ASN A 86 4.99 1.29 13.20
CA ASN A 86 4.04 0.71 14.15
C ASN A 86 3.73 -0.77 13.85
N GLY A 87 4.76 -1.61 13.92
CA GLY A 87 4.55 -3.06 13.80
C GLY A 87 5.02 -3.67 12.47
N PRO A 88 4.98 -5.01 12.37
CA PRO A 88 5.57 -5.76 11.27
C PRO A 88 4.80 -5.63 9.95
N ALA A 89 3.51 -5.30 10.01
CA ALA A 89 2.67 -5.04 8.83
C ALA A 89 2.35 -3.54 8.66
N ALA A 90 3.04 -2.66 9.38
CA ALA A 90 2.84 -1.23 9.25
C ALA A 90 2.95 -0.80 7.78
N LEU A 91 1.89 -0.15 7.30
CA LEU A 91 1.84 0.34 5.94
C LEU A 91 2.91 1.42 5.74
N ASP A 92 3.68 1.24 4.70
CA ASP A 92 4.66 2.24 4.28
C ASP A 92 3.94 3.49 3.75
N ALA A 93 4.47 4.66 4.04
CA ALA A 93 4.04 5.86 3.33
C ALA A 93 4.73 5.89 1.96
N VAL A 94 3.95 5.93 0.90
CA VAL A 94 4.45 5.90 -0.47
C VAL A 94 4.23 7.25 -1.14
N ARG A 95 5.26 7.78 -1.77
CA ARG A 95 5.18 9.05 -2.51
C ARG A 95 5.80 8.88 -3.89
N LEU A 96 5.05 9.30 -4.90
CA LEU A 96 5.52 9.39 -6.27
C LEU A 96 5.75 10.87 -6.62
N ARG A 97 7.03 11.26 -6.81
CA ARG A 97 7.42 12.64 -7.11
C ARG A 97 6.98 13.69 -6.08
N GLY A 98 6.85 13.28 -4.80
CA GLY A 98 6.55 14.19 -3.69
C GLY A 98 5.08 14.22 -3.29
N THR A 99 4.71 15.26 -2.54
CA THR A 99 3.36 15.47 -2.00
C THR A 99 2.46 16.11 -3.05
N THR A 100 1.25 15.61 -3.20
CA THR A 100 0.29 16.04 -4.23
C THR A 100 -0.92 16.76 -3.65
N SER A 101 -1.18 16.62 -2.36
CA SER A 101 -2.25 17.30 -1.64
C SER A 101 -1.74 17.74 -0.26
N LEU A 102 -2.17 18.91 0.19
CA LEU A 102 -1.83 19.45 1.52
C LEU A 102 -2.66 18.81 2.64
N THR A 103 -3.80 18.26 2.33
CA THR A 103 -4.72 17.72 3.33
C THR A 103 -4.51 16.22 3.53
N THR A 104 -4.79 15.41 2.53
CA THR A 104 -4.69 13.93 2.59
C THR A 104 -4.62 13.33 1.19
N GLY A 105 -4.49 11.99 1.08
CA GLY A 105 -4.60 11.30 -0.20
C GLY A 105 -3.36 11.42 -1.07
N ASN A 106 -2.19 11.40 -0.46
CA ASN A 106 -0.90 11.48 -1.15
C ASN A 106 -0.34 10.11 -1.58
N ASP A 107 -0.97 9.02 -1.18
CA ASP A 107 -0.56 7.68 -1.57
C ASP A 107 -1.03 7.37 -3.00
N PRO A 108 -0.21 6.66 -3.80
CA PRO A 108 -0.59 6.28 -5.15
C PRO A 108 -1.76 5.29 -5.14
N LEU A 109 -2.54 5.31 -6.22
CA LEU A 109 -3.53 4.28 -6.49
C LEU A 109 -2.82 2.93 -6.70
N ILE A 110 -3.26 1.90 -6.01
CA ILE A 110 -2.81 0.53 -6.22
C ILE A 110 -3.82 -0.19 -7.11
N ILE A 111 -3.32 -0.88 -8.14
CA ILE A 111 -4.16 -1.69 -9.03
C ILE A 111 -3.54 -3.08 -9.11
N VAL A 112 -4.34 -4.11 -8.87
CA VAL A 112 -3.90 -5.50 -8.98
C VAL A 112 -4.80 -6.22 -9.98
N ASP A 113 -4.25 -6.62 -11.11
CA ASP A 113 -4.96 -7.28 -12.23
C ASP A 113 -6.24 -6.53 -12.69
N GLY A 114 -6.24 -5.19 -12.51
CA GLY A 114 -7.36 -4.30 -12.81
C GLY A 114 -8.30 -4.00 -11.65
N VAL A 115 -8.12 -4.63 -10.49
CA VAL A 115 -8.86 -4.33 -9.26
C VAL A 115 -8.23 -3.11 -8.58
N PHE A 116 -9.03 -2.10 -8.27
CA PHE A 116 -8.57 -0.89 -7.60
C PHE A 116 -8.58 -1.04 -6.07
N GLY A 117 -7.55 -0.49 -5.44
CA GLY A 117 -7.41 -0.49 -3.99
C GLY A 117 -6.38 0.52 -3.51
N ASP A 118 -6.04 0.40 -2.26
CA ASP A 118 -5.03 1.19 -1.55
C ASP A 118 -3.83 0.33 -1.12
N LEU A 119 -2.93 0.91 -0.33
CA LEU A 119 -1.73 0.22 0.16
C LEU A 119 -2.06 -1.03 1.00
N SER A 120 -3.23 -1.08 1.65
CA SER A 120 -3.63 -2.24 2.48
C SER A 120 -3.83 -3.51 1.65
N MET A 121 -4.28 -3.37 0.39
CA MET A 121 -4.48 -4.47 -0.53
C MET A 121 -3.17 -5.23 -0.86
N LEU A 122 -2.01 -4.58 -0.73
CA LEU A 122 -0.71 -5.19 -1.03
C LEU A 122 -0.42 -6.42 -0.17
N MET A 123 -0.87 -6.43 1.08
CA MET A 123 -0.67 -7.58 1.97
C MET A 123 -1.49 -8.81 1.57
N SER A 124 -2.41 -8.67 0.61
CA SER A 124 -3.19 -9.77 0.05
C SER A 124 -2.49 -10.52 -1.08
N ILE A 125 -1.29 -10.08 -1.49
CA ILE A 125 -0.54 -10.68 -2.58
C ILE A 125 0.85 -11.05 -2.06
N TYR A 126 1.19 -12.33 -2.24
CA TYR A 126 2.54 -12.77 -1.92
C TYR A 126 3.53 -12.30 -3.01
N PRO A 127 4.71 -11.76 -2.64
CA PRO A 127 5.66 -11.18 -3.61
C PRO A 127 6.07 -12.13 -4.74
N ALA A 128 6.18 -13.44 -4.48
CA ALA A 128 6.52 -14.43 -5.51
C ALA A 128 5.40 -14.65 -6.56
N ASP A 129 4.18 -14.18 -6.29
CA ASP A 129 3.07 -14.20 -7.25
C ASP A 129 3.07 -13.02 -8.21
N ILE A 130 3.93 -12.03 -8.00
CA ILE A 130 4.00 -10.84 -8.82
C ILE A 130 4.86 -11.12 -10.06
N GLU A 131 4.30 -10.83 -11.23
CA GLU A 131 4.99 -10.87 -12.53
C GLU A 131 5.72 -9.54 -12.80
N SER A 132 5.02 -8.43 -12.58
CA SER A 132 5.59 -7.10 -12.83
C SER A 132 4.85 -6.00 -12.07
N PHE A 133 5.59 -4.92 -11.81
CA PHE A 133 5.05 -3.62 -11.43
C PHE A 133 5.14 -2.67 -12.62
N VAL A 134 4.10 -1.87 -12.83
CA VAL A 134 4.09 -0.74 -13.75
C VAL A 134 3.79 0.51 -12.95
N ILE A 135 4.70 1.49 -13.02
CA ILE A 135 4.60 2.72 -12.26
C ILE A 135 4.34 3.89 -13.22
N LEU A 136 3.18 4.53 -13.05
CA LEU A 136 2.73 5.67 -13.84
C LEU A 136 2.92 6.94 -13.03
N LYS A 137 3.78 7.82 -13.53
CA LYS A 137 4.19 9.05 -12.84
C LYS A 137 3.75 10.32 -13.58
N ASP A 138 3.56 10.21 -14.89
CA ASP A 138 3.23 11.35 -15.76
C ASP A 138 1.71 11.53 -15.87
N ALA A 139 1.26 12.79 -15.92
CA ALA A 139 -0.15 13.11 -16.03
C ALA A 139 -0.81 12.51 -17.27
N SER A 140 -0.10 12.41 -18.40
CA SER A 140 -0.60 11.77 -19.62
C SER A 140 -1.02 10.32 -19.43
N GLU A 141 -0.33 9.61 -18.54
CA GLU A 141 -0.64 8.20 -18.25
C GLU A 141 -1.57 8.05 -17.04
N THR A 142 -1.43 8.91 -16.02
CA THR A 142 -2.30 8.84 -14.83
C THR A 142 -3.69 9.44 -15.07
N ALA A 143 -3.85 10.34 -16.05
CA ALA A 143 -5.15 10.93 -16.41
C ALA A 143 -6.21 9.90 -16.84
N GLN A 144 -5.79 8.73 -17.33
CA GLN A 144 -6.72 7.64 -17.62
C GLN A 144 -7.43 7.10 -16.35
N TYR A 145 -6.89 7.34 -15.16
CA TYR A 145 -7.50 7.01 -13.87
C TYR A 145 -8.23 8.19 -13.21
N GLY A 146 -8.20 9.36 -13.87
CA GLY A 146 -8.94 10.56 -13.48
C GLY A 146 -8.64 10.99 -12.05
N SER A 147 -9.67 11.10 -11.25
CA SER A 147 -9.61 11.56 -9.86
C SER A 147 -8.86 10.61 -8.91
N ARG A 148 -8.57 9.39 -9.32
CA ARG A 148 -7.82 8.41 -8.51
C ARG A 148 -6.32 8.42 -8.82
N GLY A 149 -5.93 8.99 -9.98
CA GLY A 149 -4.54 8.99 -10.47
C GLY A 149 -3.68 10.18 -10.03
N ALA A 150 -4.21 11.13 -9.26
CA ALA A 150 -3.50 12.38 -8.92
C ALA A 150 -2.15 12.16 -8.22
N SER A 151 -2.05 11.18 -7.33
CA SER A 151 -0.84 10.83 -6.58
C SER A 151 0.05 9.80 -7.29
N GLY A 152 -0.27 9.48 -8.57
CA GLY A 152 0.38 8.43 -9.34
C GLY A 152 -0.31 7.09 -9.19
N VAL A 153 0.15 6.10 -9.96
CA VAL A 153 -0.43 4.76 -9.99
C VAL A 153 0.66 3.71 -9.94
N ILE A 154 0.47 2.68 -9.14
CA ILE A 154 1.27 1.45 -9.11
C ILE A 154 0.36 0.31 -9.53
N GLU A 155 0.57 -0.19 -10.74
CA GLU A 155 -0.15 -1.33 -11.29
C GLU A 155 0.67 -2.59 -11.11
N ILE A 156 0.06 -3.62 -10.54
CA ILE A 156 0.65 -4.92 -10.25
C ILE A 156 -0.04 -5.96 -11.12
N THR A 157 0.76 -6.68 -11.88
CA THR A 157 0.28 -7.85 -12.63
C THR A 157 0.74 -9.10 -11.89
N THR A 158 -0.20 -10.01 -11.59
CA THR A 158 0.15 -11.29 -11.00
C THR A 158 0.46 -12.33 -12.08
N LYS A 159 1.26 -13.32 -11.69
CA LYS A 159 1.64 -14.43 -12.57
C LYS A 159 0.40 -15.23 -12.99
N LYS A 160 0.32 -15.55 -14.28
CA LYS A 160 -0.75 -16.34 -14.87
C LYS A 160 -0.29 -17.75 -15.22
N GLY A 161 -1.22 -18.64 -15.48
CA GLY A 161 -0.95 -19.95 -16.04
C GLY A 161 -0.39 -19.85 -17.46
N VAL A 162 0.48 -20.76 -17.81
CA VAL A 162 1.02 -20.90 -19.17
C VAL A 162 0.61 -22.25 -19.75
N SER A 163 0.46 -22.32 -21.08
CA SER A 163 0.18 -23.58 -21.76
C SER A 163 1.29 -24.59 -21.53
N GLY A 164 0.93 -25.83 -21.26
CA GLY A 164 1.89 -26.90 -21.01
C GLY A 164 1.44 -27.83 -19.90
N ARG A 165 2.34 -28.75 -19.51
CA ARG A 165 2.10 -29.67 -18.40
C ARG A 165 1.97 -28.90 -17.09
N THR A 166 1.16 -29.45 -16.20
CA THR A 166 1.07 -28.92 -14.83
C THR A 166 2.43 -28.92 -14.17
N SER A 167 2.82 -27.75 -13.67
CA SER A 167 4.05 -27.54 -12.89
C SER A 167 3.69 -27.16 -11.45
N VAL A 168 4.51 -27.59 -10.52
CA VAL A 168 4.44 -27.24 -9.11
C VAL A 168 5.73 -26.52 -8.73
N ASN A 169 5.59 -25.32 -8.23
CA ASN A 169 6.70 -24.51 -7.75
C ASN A 169 6.58 -24.30 -6.26
N TYR A 170 7.63 -24.61 -5.51
CA TYR A 170 7.72 -24.31 -4.09
C TYR A 170 8.87 -23.34 -3.82
N ASN A 171 8.57 -22.28 -3.07
CA ASN A 171 9.57 -21.33 -2.58
C ASN A 171 9.47 -21.28 -1.06
N GLY A 172 10.58 -21.49 -0.37
CA GLY A 172 10.68 -21.37 1.07
C GLY A 172 11.82 -20.45 1.46
N SER A 173 11.65 -19.69 2.52
CA SER A 173 12.72 -18.87 3.10
C SER A 173 12.66 -18.87 4.61
N PHE A 174 13.82 -18.78 5.25
CA PHE A 174 13.98 -18.66 6.68
C PHE A 174 14.94 -17.52 6.99
N GLY A 175 14.66 -16.72 8.02
CA GLY A 175 15.49 -15.61 8.43
C GLY A 175 15.49 -15.43 9.93
N ILE A 176 16.60 -14.89 10.42
CA ILE A 176 16.80 -14.51 11.81
C ILE A 176 17.11 -13.02 11.86
N ALA A 177 16.43 -12.32 12.76
CA ALA A 177 16.64 -10.89 12.98
C ALA A 177 17.06 -10.65 14.44
N SER A 178 18.05 -9.79 14.64
CA SER A 178 18.47 -9.36 15.97
C SER A 178 18.75 -7.87 15.99
N SER A 179 18.69 -7.26 17.16
CA SER A 179 19.09 -5.88 17.35
C SER A 179 20.57 -5.71 17.04
N TYR A 180 20.89 -4.77 16.16
CA TYR A 180 22.28 -4.50 15.76
C TYR A 180 23.03 -3.68 16.81
N LYS A 181 22.35 -2.73 17.48
CA LYS A 181 22.97 -1.80 18.43
C LYS A 181 21.94 -1.25 19.41
N THR A 182 22.30 -1.24 20.68
CA THR A 182 21.56 -0.56 21.76
C THR A 182 22.22 0.77 22.10
N VAL A 183 21.50 1.65 22.77
CA VAL A 183 22.06 2.88 23.32
C VAL A 183 22.78 2.53 24.62
N ARG A 184 24.02 2.98 24.79
CA ARG A 184 24.72 2.79 26.05
C ARG A 184 24.07 3.64 27.14
N MET A 185 23.57 2.97 28.17
CA MET A 185 23.03 3.59 29.38
C MET A 185 23.86 3.16 30.58
N LEU A 186 23.67 3.84 31.72
CA LEU A 186 24.27 3.42 32.98
C LEU A 186 23.65 2.09 33.42
N ASN A 187 24.47 1.14 33.79
CA ASN A 187 24.01 -0.04 34.51
C ASN A 187 23.67 0.27 35.96
N GLY A 188 23.13 -0.67 36.76
CA GLY A 188 22.71 -0.43 38.14
C GLY A 188 23.85 0.07 39.03
N ASP A 189 25.07 -0.47 38.90
CA ASP A 189 26.22 -0.10 39.69
C ASP A 189 26.75 1.28 39.31
N GLU A 190 26.86 1.56 38.02
CA GLU A 190 27.20 2.91 37.52
C GLU A 190 26.17 3.95 37.94
N PHE A 191 24.87 3.60 37.90
CA PHE A 191 23.79 4.49 38.33
C PHE A 191 23.87 4.83 39.80
N ARG A 192 24.12 3.85 40.70
CA ARG A 192 24.37 4.05 42.13
C ARG A 192 25.58 4.94 42.38
N ALA A 193 26.69 4.71 41.67
CA ALA A 193 27.92 5.47 41.78
C ALA A 193 27.70 6.94 41.41
N VAL A 194 27.05 7.23 40.29
CA VAL A 194 26.72 8.58 39.82
C VAL A 194 25.75 9.28 40.79
N ALA A 195 24.74 8.57 41.29
CA ALA A 195 23.80 9.13 42.27
C ALA A 195 24.52 9.55 43.57
N LYS A 196 25.43 8.72 44.06
CA LYS A 196 26.26 9.01 45.23
C LYS A 196 27.18 10.22 45.00
N GLU A 197 27.85 10.27 43.85
CA GLU A 197 28.73 11.37 43.46
C GLU A 197 27.98 12.72 43.40
N ARG A 198 26.74 12.69 42.88
CA ARG A 198 25.89 13.88 42.74
C ARG A 198 25.09 14.21 44.00
N GLY A 199 25.17 13.40 45.05
CA GLY A 199 24.38 13.57 46.27
C GLY A 199 22.87 13.44 46.06
N VAL A 200 22.43 12.70 45.04
CA VAL A 200 21.00 12.49 44.71
C VAL A 200 20.52 11.21 45.39
N SER A 201 19.41 11.31 46.12
CA SER A 201 18.72 10.12 46.63
C SER A 201 17.98 9.40 45.52
N ILE A 202 18.19 8.09 45.42
CA ILE A 202 17.51 7.23 44.44
C ILE A 202 16.70 6.15 45.17
N LEU A 203 15.63 5.70 44.55
CA LEU A 203 14.98 4.47 44.97
C LEU A 203 15.78 3.31 44.37
N ASP A 204 16.46 2.56 45.26
CA ASP A 204 17.28 1.40 44.88
C ASP A 204 16.64 0.12 45.36
N LEU A 205 16.24 -0.73 44.41
CA LEU A 205 15.64 -2.04 44.69
C LEU A 205 16.66 -3.20 44.56
N GLY A 206 17.95 -2.90 44.51
CA GLY A 206 19.03 -3.86 44.58
C GLY A 206 19.35 -4.61 43.26
N ASN A 207 18.66 -4.33 42.19
CA ASN A 207 18.86 -5.03 40.91
C ASN A 207 19.90 -4.31 40.02
N ASN A 208 20.24 -4.96 38.91
CA ASN A 208 21.10 -4.43 37.84
C ASN A 208 20.53 -4.90 36.48
N THR A 209 19.44 -4.25 36.05
CA THR A 209 18.63 -4.67 34.90
C THR A 209 18.96 -3.87 33.66
N ASP A 210 19.28 -4.55 32.56
CA ASP A 210 19.39 -3.95 31.24
C ASP A 210 18.04 -4.05 30.51
N PHE A 211 17.17 -3.06 30.72
CA PHE A 211 15.82 -3.07 30.17
C PHE A 211 15.79 -3.04 28.64
N GLN A 212 16.86 -2.57 27.97
CA GLN A 212 16.92 -2.65 26.51
C GLN A 212 17.03 -4.10 26.02
N LYS A 213 17.79 -4.94 26.75
CA LYS A 213 17.85 -6.39 26.44
C LYS A 213 16.56 -7.13 26.82
N GLU A 214 15.92 -6.74 27.91
CA GLU A 214 14.70 -7.39 28.38
C GLU A 214 13.51 -7.20 27.42
N ILE A 215 13.45 -6.09 26.67
CA ILE A 215 12.41 -5.87 25.66
C ILE A 215 12.77 -6.45 24.29
N GLU A 216 14.01 -6.92 24.10
CA GLU A 216 14.49 -7.45 22.82
C GLU A 216 14.46 -8.98 22.78
N GLN A 217 14.23 -9.53 21.61
CA GLN A 217 14.31 -10.95 21.33
C GLN A 217 14.96 -11.20 19.97
N THR A 218 15.34 -12.45 19.72
CA THR A 218 15.69 -12.89 18.38
C THR A 218 14.41 -13.11 17.58
N GLY A 219 14.18 -12.28 16.57
CA GLY A 219 13.05 -12.42 15.68
C GLY A 219 13.28 -13.54 14.67
N LEU A 220 12.27 -14.38 14.47
CA LEU A 220 12.27 -15.44 13.48
C LEU A 220 11.29 -15.13 12.36
N GLN A 221 11.70 -15.40 11.14
CA GLN A 221 10.83 -15.28 9.97
C GLN A 221 10.93 -16.54 9.13
N HIS A 222 9.80 -17.11 8.75
CA HIS A 222 9.74 -18.16 7.75
C HIS A 222 8.56 -17.96 6.82
N ASN A 223 8.80 -18.21 5.53
CA ASN A 223 7.83 -18.07 4.48
C ASN A 223 7.78 -19.35 3.67
N HIS A 224 6.58 -19.77 3.30
CA HIS A 224 6.31 -20.91 2.45
C HIS A 224 5.33 -20.51 1.37
N HIS A 225 5.67 -20.77 0.12
CA HIS A 225 4.82 -20.48 -1.03
C HIS A 225 4.81 -21.68 -1.96
N ILE A 226 3.63 -22.14 -2.33
CA ILE A 226 3.42 -23.20 -3.32
C ILE A 226 2.50 -22.70 -4.42
N ALA A 227 2.86 -22.98 -5.67
CA ALA A 227 2.07 -22.60 -6.83
C ALA A 227 1.92 -23.77 -7.79
N PHE A 228 0.70 -23.97 -8.25
CA PHE A 228 0.32 -24.94 -9.28
C PHE A 228 -0.08 -24.16 -10.53
N SER A 229 0.52 -24.45 -11.66
CA SER A 229 0.19 -23.80 -12.94
C SER A 229 0.24 -24.79 -14.09
N GLY A 230 -0.62 -24.59 -15.07
CA GLY A 230 -0.69 -25.42 -16.26
C GLY A 230 -1.75 -24.92 -17.22
N GLY A 231 -1.94 -25.65 -18.30
CA GLY A 231 -2.99 -25.33 -19.26
C GLY A 231 -2.79 -25.94 -20.63
N THR A 232 -3.72 -25.60 -21.50
CA THR A 232 -3.74 -25.95 -22.93
C THR A 232 -3.58 -24.66 -23.76
N SER A 233 -3.69 -24.78 -25.08
CA SER A 233 -3.75 -23.60 -25.95
C SER A 233 -4.99 -22.72 -25.72
N THR A 234 -6.06 -23.28 -25.15
CA THR A 234 -7.33 -22.59 -24.93
C THR A 234 -7.68 -22.33 -23.48
N SER A 235 -6.98 -22.96 -22.52
CA SER A 235 -7.29 -22.84 -21.09
C SER A 235 -6.01 -22.83 -20.28
N ASN A 236 -5.80 -21.79 -19.47
CA ASN A 236 -4.65 -21.66 -18.59
C ASN A 236 -5.12 -21.37 -17.17
N TYR A 237 -4.44 -21.98 -16.20
CA TYR A 237 -4.75 -21.73 -14.78
C TYR A 237 -3.48 -21.63 -13.96
N ARG A 238 -3.55 -20.86 -12.88
CA ARG A 238 -2.57 -20.81 -11.81
C ARG A 238 -3.27 -20.61 -10.48
N VAL A 239 -2.86 -21.42 -9.50
CA VAL A 239 -3.31 -21.30 -8.11
C VAL A 239 -2.08 -21.29 -7.23
N SER A 240 -1.99 -20.37 -6.31
CA SER A 240 -0.93 -20.32 -5.32
C SER A 240 -1.46 -20.07 -3.92
N LEU A 241 -0.72 -20.61 -2.94
CA LEU A 241 -0.95 -20.44 -1.52
C LEU A 241 0.37 -20.04 -0.87
N ALA A 242 0.33 -19.08 0.05
CA ALA A 242 1.52 -18.74 0.82
C ALA A 242 1.18 -18.53 2.29
N LEU A 243 2.14 -18.90 3.14
CA LEU A 243 2.14 -18.65 4.57
C LEU A 243 3.40 -17.87 4.93
N MET A 244 3.21 -16.75 5.59
CA MET A 244 4.27 -15.91 6.14
C MET A 244 4.09 -15.83 7.65
N ASN A 245 5.14 -16.15 8.40
CA ASN A 245 5.23 -15.90 9.83
C ASN A 245 6.48 -15.03 10.07
N ARG A 246 6.29 -13.97 10.83
CA ARG A 246 7.37 -13.08 11.26
C ARG A 246 7.20 -12.71 12.71
N GLU A 247 8.25 -12.92 13.48
CA GLU A 247 8.41 -12.39 14.82
C GLU A 247 9.37 -11.21 14.76
N GLY A 248 9.03 -10.12 15.44
CA GLY A 248 9.86 -8.92 15.50
C GLY A 248 11.03 -9.10 16.48
N VAL A 249 11.92 -8.12 16.47
CA VAL A 249 13.05 -8.06 17.43
C VAL A 249 12.65 -7.54 18.81
N ILE A 250 11.44 -7.00 18.93
CA ILE A 250 10.85 -6.63 20.22
C ILE A 250 9.87 -7.73 20.63
N VAL A 251 9.90 -8.05 21.91
CA VAL A 251 9.00 -9.05 22.50
C VAL A 251 7.55 -8.73 22.17
N ASN A 252 6.77 -9.76 21.81
CA ASN A 252 5.34 -9.68 21.45
C ASN A 252 5.00 -9.11 20.04
N GLU A 253 5.96 -8.62 19.28
CA GLU A 253 5.72 -8.21 17.91
C GLU A 253 5.62 -9.44 16.99
N LYS A 254 4.45 -9.66 16.35
CA LYS A 254 4.21 -10.83 15.51
C LYS A 254 3.27 -10.53 14.35
N LEU A 255 3.59 -11.09 13.17
CA LEU A 255 2.75 -11.09 11.97
C LEU A 255 2.60 -12.51 11.46
N GLN A 256 1.37 -12.94 11.22
CA GLN A 256 1.03 -14.14 10.46
C GLN A 256 0.16 -13.72 9.30
N ASN A 257 0.53 -14.10 8.09
CA ASN A 257 -0.24 -13.80 6.90
C ASN A 257 -0.36 -15.04 6.03
N PHE A 258 -1.59 -15.46 5.77
CA PHE A 258 -1.93 -16.49 4.79
C PHE A 258 -2.51 -15.80 3.56
N THR A 259 -1.94 -16.06 2.38
CA THR A 259 -2.43 -15.50 1.11
C THR A 259 -2.78 -16.60 0.13
N SER A 260 -3.76 -16.32 -0.71
CA SER A 260 -4.12 -17.17 -1.85
C SER A 260 -4.31 -16.31 -3.10
N ASN A 261 -3.86 -16.84 -4.25
CA ASN A 261 -4.06 -16.21 -5.55
C ASN A 261 -4.48 -17.27 -6.55
N MET A 262 -5.49 -16.96 -7.36
CA MET A 262 -6.00 -17.83 -8.42
C MET A 262 -6.23 -17.00 -9.68
N ASN A 263 -5.72 -17.47 -10.79
CA ASN A 263 -5.94 -16.91 -12.11
C ASN A 263 -6.31 -18.02 -13.09
N MET A 264 -7.33 -17.77 -13.90
CA MET A 264 -7.77 -18.63 -14.97
C MET A 264 -8.06 -17.81 -16.23
N THR A 265 -7.57 -18.27 -17.36
CA THR A 265 -7.89 -17.71 -18.67
C THR A 265 -8.46 -18.82 -19.54
N GLN A 266 -9.63 -18.58 -20.12
CA GLN A 266 -10.31 -19.48 -21.04
C GLN A 266 -10.59 -18.77 -22.36
N TYR A 267 -10.22 -19.38 -23.49
CA TYR A 267 -10.59 -18.94 -24.82
C TYR A 267 -11.74 -19.82 -25.34
N VAL A 268 -12.75 -19.20 -25.91
CA VAL A 268 -13.99 -19.83 -26.38
C VAL A 268 -14.30 -19.31 -27.78
N PHE A 269 -15.00 -20.14 -28.59
CA PHE A 269 -15.45 -19.78 -29.94
C PHE A 269 -14.27 -19.29 -30.83
N ASP A 270 -13.27 -20.15 -31.02
CA ASP A 270 -12.08 -19.86 -31.84
C ASP A 270 -11.40 -18.52 -31.52
N ASN A 271 -11.26 -18.23 -30.23
CA ASN A 271 -10.68 -16.97 -29.68
C ASN A 271 -11.55 -15.71 -29.86
N PHE A 272 -12.82 -15.86 -30.31
CA PHE A 272 -13.76 -14.75 -30.34
C PHE A 272 -14.00 -14.18 -28.93
N LEU A 273 -14.14 -15.07 -27.93
CA LEU A 273 -14.33 -14.70 -26.54
C LEU A 273 -13.14 -15.20 -25.69
N ARG A 274 -12.51 -14.28 -24.97
CA ARG A 274 -11.55 -14.57 -23.89
C ARG A 274 -12.18 -14.22 -22.55
N CYS A 275 -12.19 -15.20 -21.64
CA CYS A 275 -12.64 -15.05 -20.25
C CYS A 275 -11.42 -15.10 -19.33
N ASP A 276 -11.13 -14.02 -18.62
CA ASP A 276 -10.14 -13.98 -17.55
C ASP A 276 -10.87 -13.90 -16.21
N LEU A 277 -10.62 -14.85 -15.33
CA LEU A 277 -11.14 -14.88 -13.97
C LEU A 277 -9.98 -14.84 -12.99
N GLY A 278 -10.11 -14.06 -11.94
CA GLY A 278 -9.09 -13.98 -10.90
C GLY A 278 -9.69 -13.78 -9.52
N MET A 279 -8.96 -14.28 -8.54
CA MET A 279 -9.26 -14.09 -7.13
C MET A 279 -7.93 -14.02 -6.35
N PHE A 280 -7.84 -13.08 -5.45
CA PHE A 280 -6.75 -13.04 -4.48
C PHE A 280 -7.28 -12.60 -3.12
N GLY A 281 -6.60 -13.04 -2.07
CA GLY A 281 -7.02 -12.68 -0.72
C GLY A 281 -6.04 -13.11 0.34
N SER A 282 -6.27 -12.62 1.56
CA SER A 282 -5.45 -12.90 2.72
C SER A 282 -6.25 -12.97 4.01
N ILE A 283 -5.69 -13.73 4.95
CA ILE A 283 -6.06 -13.69 6.37
C ILE A 283 -4.79 -13.32 7.13
N GLN A 284 -4.78 -12.15 7.72
CA GLN A 284 -3.66 -11.60 8.45
C GLN A 284 -3.99 -11.47 9.93
N LYS A 285 -3.06 -11.84 10.78
CA LYS A 285 -3.14 -11.66 12.23
C LYS A 285 -1.87 -11.00 12.70
N GLU A 286 -2.03 -9.91 13.43
CA GLU A 286 -0.94 -9.12 13.96
C GLU A 286 -1.05 -9.00 15.46
N ARG A 287 0.10 -8.97 16.10
CA ARG A 287 0.26 -8.46 17.45
C ARG A 287 1.20 -7.26 17.37
N ASN A 288 0.69 -6.10 17.74
CA ASN A 288 1.37 -4.83 17.60
C ASN A 288 1.92 -4.33 18.95
N LEU A 289 2.90 -3.45 18.86
CA LEU A 289 3.41 -2.71 20.00
C LEU A 289 2.81 -1.30 19.99
N VAL A 290 2.08 -1.00 21.03
CA VAL A 290 1.51 0.33 21.21
C VAL A 290 2.62 1.29 21.66
N ASN A 291 2.66 2.50 21.08
CA ASN A 291 3.60 3.53 21.46
C ASN A 291 5.08 3.10 21.47
N LEU A 292 5.56 2.50 20.39
CA LEU A 292 6.92 1.95 20.26
C LEU A 292 8.02 2.92 20.75
N HIS A 293 7.86 4.24 20.50
CA HIS A 293 8.79 5.24 20.99
C HIS A 293 8.82 5.32 22.53
N LYS A 294 7.69 5.14 23.22
CA LYS A 294 7.62 5.08 24.68
C LYS A 294 8.25 3.81 25.22
N VAL A 295 8.08 2.69 24.54
CA VAL A 295 8.74 1.41 24.88
C VAL A 295 10.25 1.59 24.90
N PHE A 296 10.83 2.12 23.83
CA PHE A 296 12.28 2.36 23.76
C PHE A 296 12.75 3.44 24.71
N TYR A 297 11.99 4.52 24.86
CA TYR A 297 12.34 5.59 25.79
C TYR A 297 12.34 5.09 27.23
N SER A 298 11.31 4.34 27.65
CA SER A 298 11.27 3.79 28.99
C SER A 298 12.40 2.79 29.22
N ALA A 299 12.68 1.90 28.27
CA ALA A 299 13.78 0.93 28.38
C ALA A 299 15.15 1.59 28.50
N ALA A 300 15.34 2.77 27.88
CA ALA A 300 16.59 3.52 27.99
C ALA A 300 16.68 4.41 29.24
N ALA A 301 15.57 4.96 29.72
CA ALA A 301 15.55 5.98 30.77
C ALA A 301 15.11 5.46 32.14
N PHE A 302 14.58 4.24 32.23
CA PHE A 302 14.11 3.67 33.49
C PHE A 302 15.26 3.34 34.43
N ASN A 303 14.98 3.36 35.74
CA ASN A 303 15.98 3.11 36.78
C ASN A 303 16.46 1.64 36.71
N PRO A 304 17.76 1.40 36.43
CA PRO A 304 18.29 0.04 36.23
C PRO A 304 18.38 -0.77 37.55
N THR A 305 18.09 -0.18 38.70
CA THR A 305 18.08 -0.88 40.00
C THR A 305 16.75 -1.59 40.27
N PHE A 306 15.76 -1.45 39.35
CA PHE A 306 14.47 -2.13 39.46
C PHE A 306 14.52 -3.55 38.89
N PRO A 307 13.65 -4.46 39.40
CA PRO A 307 13.60 -5.86 38.94
C PRO A 307 13.00 -5.98 37.54
N ASN A 308 13.32 -7.07 36.84
CA ASN A 308 12.71 -7.44 35.54
C ASN A 308 11.50 -8.37 35.67
N HIS A 309 10.92 -8.46 36.85
CA HIS A 309 9.74 -9.26 37.16
C HIS A 309 8.73 -8.45 37.99
N LYS A 310 7.49 -8.89 37.96
CA LYS A 310 6.44 -8.30 38.80
C LYS A 310 6.69 -8.62 40.27
N ASN A 311 6.32 -7.69 41.14
CA ASN A 311 6.35 -7.87 42.57
C ASN A 311 5.47 -9.09 42.94
N PRO A 312 6.02 -10.13 43.60
CA PRO A 312 5.28 -11.35 43.91
C PRO A 312 4.07 -11.15 44.84
N GLU A 313 4.11 -10.11 45.68
CA GLU A 313 3.04 -9.83 46.65
C GLU A 313 1.87 -9.08 46.02
N THR A 314 2.17 -8.11 45.12
CA THR A 314 1.15 -7.26 44.54
C THR A 314 0.75 -7.67 43.13
N GLY A 315 1.55 -8.51 42.44
CA GLY A 315 1.38 -8.85 41.03
C GLY A 315 1.61 -7.70 40.05
N SER A 316 2.08 -6.54 40.54
CA SER A 316 2.26 -5.32 39.79
C SER A 316 3.73 -5.06 39.46
N TRP A 317 3.98 -4.25 38.44
CA TRP A 317 5.32 -3.77 38.12
C TRP A 317 5.73 -2.68 39.12
N ASP A 318 6.87 -2.86 39.80
CA ASP A 318 7.40 -1.84 40.68
C ASP A 318 7.75 -0.56 39.90
N GLY A 319 7.50 0.61 40.50
CA GLY A 319 7.74 1.90 39.88
C GLY A 319 6.67 2.37 38.90
N SER A 320 5.67 1.58 38.55
CA SER A 320 4.56 2.00 37.69
C SER A 320 3.70 3.11 38.32
N VAL A 321 3.68 3.21 39.65
CA VAL A 321 2.93 4.25 40.39
C VAL A 321 3.66 5.61 40.36
N LEU A 322 4.98 5.66 40.14
CA LEU A 322 5.75 6.89 39.98
C LEU A 322 5.64 7.53 38.60
N ALA A 323 4.91 6.86 37.71
CA ALA A 323 4.94 7.10 36.29
C ALA A 323 3.79 7.94 35.77
N SER A 324 3.63 9.15 36.25
CA SER A 324 2.91 10.13 35.43
C SER A 324 3.61 10.41 34.07
N GLN A 325 4.88 9.99 33.94
CA GLN A 325 5.69 10.24 32.74
C GLN A 325 6.46 9.00 32.20
N LEU A 326 6.75 7.99 33.02
CA LEU A 326 7.60 6.86 32.63
C LEU A 326 7.11 5.52 33.23
N SER A 327 6.41 4.75 32.46
CA SER A 327 5.96 3.39 32.85
C SER A 327 7.13 2.42 32.88
N HIS A 328 7.03 1.36 33.72
CA HIS A 328 8.00 0.27 33.71
C HIS A 328 8.13 -0.33 32.29
N PRO A 329 9.35 -0.50 31.75
CA PRO A 329 9.53 -0.94 30.35
C PRO A 329 8.80 -2.23 30.02
N LEU A 330 8.82 -3.22 30.90
CA LEU A 330 8.17 -4.51 30.69
C LEU A 330 6.64 -4.45 30.87
N ALA A 331 6.11 -3.41 31.50
CA ALA A 331 4.66 -3.20 31.53
C ALA A 331 4.07 -2.97 30.13
N TRP A 332 4.85 -2.39 29.21
CA TRP A 332 4.45 -2.26 27.80
C TRP A 332 4.34 -3.62 27.09
N MET A 333 5.05 -4.64 27.57
CA MET A 333 4.97 -6.01 27.05
C MET A 333 3.67 -6.72 27.47
N ASP A 334 3.03 -6.24 28.54
CA ASP A 334 1.71 -6.73 28.96
C ASP A 334 0.55 -6.16 28.12
N VAL A 335 0.80 -5.12 27.31
CA VAL A 335 -0.19 -4.58 26.39
C VAL A 335 -0.58 -5.64 25.38
N ASN A 336 -1.88 -5.83 25.23
CA ASN A 336 -2.42 -6.77 24.26
C ASN A 336 -3.10 -5.99 23.14
N ASP A 337 -2.43 -5.86 22.00
CA ASP A 337 -2.91 -5.18 20.81
C ASP A 337 -2.89 -6.15 19.63
N LYS A 338 -4.07 -6.51 19.15
CA LYS A 338 -4.25 -7.49 18.08
C LYS A 338 -5.13 -6.94 16.99
N ASP A 339 -4.66 -7.07 15.77
CA ASP A 339 -5.41 -6.83 14.57
C ASP A 339 -5.60 -8.13 13.79
N ALA A 340 -6.81 -8.32 13.27
CA ALA A 340 -7.14 -9.38 12.34
C ALA A 340 -7.74 -8.79 11.09
N THR A 341 -7.08 -8.99 9.95
CA THR A 341 -7.55 -8.49 8.64
C THR A 341 -7.90 -9.68 7.76
N SER A 342 -9.10 -9.65 7.19
CA SER A 342 -9.55 -10.58 6.16
C SER A 342 -9.85 -9.82 4.89
N HIS A 343 -9.16 -10.14 3.82
CA HIS A 343 -9.32 -9.52 2.51
C HIS A 343 -9.59 -10.56 1.44
N ILE A 344 -10.56 -10.28 0.58
CA ILE A 344 -10.81 -11.05 -0.65
C ILE A 344 -11.18 -10.10 -1.78
N SER A 345 -10.55 -10.28 -2.93
CA SER A 345 -10.90 -9.60 -4.18
C SER A 345 -11.10 -10.63 -5.28
N THR A 346 -12.18 -10.45 -6.02
CA THR A 346 -12.50 -11.27 -7.20
C THR A 346 -12.71 -10.37 -8.41
N HIS A 347 -12.32 -10.83 -9.57
CA HIS A 347 -12.56 -10.10 -10.81
C HIS A 347 -12.83 -11.05 -11.99
N ALA A 348 -13.57 -10.52 -12.95
CA ALA A 348 -13.83 -11.17 -14.21
C ALA A 348 -13.66 -10.17 -15.36
N ARG A 349 -13.01 -10.58 -16.43
CA ARG A 349 -12.92 -9.84 -17.69
C ARG A 349 -13.34 -10.70 -18.85
N LEU A 350 -14.33 -10.24 -19.59
CA LEU A 350 -14.80 -10.85 -20.85
C LEU A 350 -14.32 -9.97 -22.00
N THR A 351 -13.49 -10.50 -22.88
CA THR A 351 -12.99 -9.78 -24.05
C THR A 351 -13.48 -10.42 -25.33
N PHE A 352 -14.29 -9.69 -26.09
CA PHE A 352 -14.82 -10.07 -27.39
C PHE A 352 -13.93 -9.49 -28.48
N SER A 353 -13.36 -10.35 -29.33
CA SER A 353 -12.59 -9.96 -30.50
C SER A 353 -13.56 -9.82 -31.70
N LEU A 354 -14.17 -8.61 -31.84
CA LEU A 354 -15.18 -8.34 -32.89
C LEU A 354 -14.57 -8.37 -34.29
N SER A 355 -13.30 -7.99 -34.40
CA SER A 355 -12.45 -8.11 -35.58
C SER A 355 -10.99 -8.05 -35.17
N GLU A 356 -10.05 -8.14 -36.12
CA GLU A 356 -8.62 -7.91 -35.84
C GLU A 356 -8.33 -6.53 -35.21
N ALA A 357 -9.12 -5.52 -35.60
CA ALA A 357 -8.93 -4.14 -35.12
C ALA A 357 -9.79 -3.80 -33.90
N TRP A 358 -10.98 -4.37 -33.76
CA TRP A 358 -11.97 -4.00 -32.74
C TRP A 358 -12.09 -5.03 -31.65
N LYS A 359 -11.97 -4.59 -30.40
CA LYS A 359 -12.23 -5.42 -29.21
C LYS A 359 -13.17 -4.72 -28.27
N LEU A 360 -14.13 -5.46 -27.72
CA LEU A 360 -15.01 -5.03 -26.65
C LEU A 360 -14.66 -5.81 -25.41
N ALA A 361 -14.44 -5.13 -24.27
CA ALA A 361 -14.18 -5.79 -23.00
C ALA A 361 -15.18 -5.33 -21.94
N LEU A 362 -15.66 -6.28 -21.17
CA LEU A 362 -16.43 -6.09 -19.95
C LEU A 362 -15.55 -6.50 -18.79
N PHE A 363 -15.43 -5.66 -17.76
CA PHE A 363 -14.71 -5.97 -16.53
C PHE A 363 -15.60 -5.72 -15.34
N GLY A 364 -15.55 -6.62 -14.37
CA GLY A 364 -16.19 -6.44 -13.08
C GLY A 364 -15.29 -6.93 -11.97
N SER A 365 -15.27 -6.25 -10.84
CA SER A 365 -14.57 -6.69 -9.62
C SER A 365 -15.37 -6.42 -8.37
N TYR A 366 -15.19 -7.29 -7.38
CA TYR A 366 -15.73 -7.15 -6.05
C TYR A 366 -14.61 -7.35 -5.03
N THR A 367 -14.49 -6.42 -4.10
CA THR A 367 -13.54 -6.47 -2.99
C THR A 367 -14.28 -6.42 -1.67
N TYR A 368 -13.90 -7.28 -0.74
CA TYR A 368 -14.37 -7.31 0.64
C TYR A 368 -13.17 -7.30 1.57
N ASN A 369 -13.13 -6.33 2.47
CA ASN A 369 -12.08 -6.20 3.47
C ASN A 369 -12.68 -5.93 4.85
N VAL A 370 -12.25 -6.70 5.86
CA VAL A 370 -12.65 -6.50 7.26
C VAL A 370 -11.40 -6.44 8.11
N VAL A 371 -11.32 -5.42 8.95
CA VAL A 371 -10.28 -5.26 9.97
C VAL A 371 -10.93 -5.26 11.34
N GLU A 372 -10.56 -6.21 12.17
CA GLU A 372 -10.97 -6.30 13.57
C GLU A 372 -9.80 -5.88 14.45
N ASN A 373 -10.01 -4.85 15.26
CA ASN A 373 -9.02 -4.33 16.20
C ASN A 373 -9.44 -4.67 17.63
N SER A 374 -8.51 -5.17 18.44
CA SER A 374 -8.73 -5.48 19.84
C SER A 374 -7.51 -5.08 20.66
N GLN A 375 -7.67 -4.13 21.58
CA GLN A 375 -6.59 -3.59 22.38
C GLN A 375 -6.94 -3.56 23.86
N TYR A 376 -5.97 -3.89 24.69
CA TYR A 376 -6.03 -3.70 26.14
C TYR A 376 -4.76 -3.03 26.64
N LEU A 377 -4.93 -1.92 27.30
CA LEU A 377 -3.88 -1.21 28.02
C LEU A 377 -4.04 -1.48 29.52
N PRO A 378 -3.12 -2.23 30.16
CA PRO A 378 -3.21 -2.51 31.58
C PRO A 378 -2.96 -1.29 32.45
N VAL A 379 -3.39 -1.35 33.73
CA VAL A 379 -3.27 -0.24 34.69
C VAL A 379 -1.81 0.24 34.85
N ALA A 380 -0.85 -0.64 34.65
CA ALA A 380 0.58 -0.29 34.73
C ALA A 380 1.06 0.68 33.64
N VAL A 381 0.37 0.79 32.50
CA VAL A 381 0.68 1.73 31.40
C VAL A 381 -0.39 2.80 31.19
N TRP A 382 -1.61 2.55 31.65
CA TRP A 382 -2.75 3.46 31.58
C TRP A 382 -3.54 3.42 32.89
N ALA A 383 -3.45 4.47 33.68
CA ALA A 383 -3.85 4.48 35.09
C ALA A 383 -5.25 3.94 35.42
N GLN A 384 -6.14 3.87 34.45
CA GLN A 384 -7.50 3.35 34.61
C GLN A 384 -7.71 1.99 33.93
N GLY A 385 -6.69 1.44 33.27
CA GLY A 385 -6.87 0.36 32.34
C GLY A 385 -7.84 0.73 31.20
N GLN A 386 -7.61 0.27 30.01
CA GLN A 386 -8.47 0.58 28.85
C GLN A 386 -8.60 -0.62 27.94
N ALA A 387 -9.83 -0.96 27.59
CA ALA A 387 -10.13 -1.92 26.54
C ALA A 387 -10.76 -1.22 25.35
N TYR A 388 -10.34 -1.59 24.16
CA TYR A 388 -10.91 -1.16 22.88
C TYR A 388 -11.25 -2.37 22.04
N LYS A 389 -12.41 -2.35 21.41
CA LYS A 389 -12.78 -3.27 20.32
C LYS A 389 -13.44 -2.50 19.20
N GLY A 390 -13.05 -2.82 17.98
CA GLY A 390 -13.65 -2.22 16.79
C GLY A 390 -13.61 -3.16 15.61
N SER A 391 -14.50 -2.91 14.65
CA SER A 391 -14.51 -3.56 13.34
C SER A 391 -14.72 -2.50 12.28
N LYS A 392 -13.93 -2.58 11.21
CA LYS A 392 -14.03 -1.76 10.01
C LYS A 392 -14.24 -2.68 8.82
N LYS A 393 -15.28 -2.42 8.05
CA LYS A 393 -15.64 -3.19 6.86
C LYS A 393 -15.64 -2.27 5.65
N MET A 394 -15.03 -2.72 4.56
CA MET A 394 -15.04 -2.08 3.25
C MET A 394 -15.55 -3.09 2.21
N GLU A 395 -16.48 -2.65 1.39
CA GLU A 395 -16.92 -3.35 0.18
C GLU A 395 -16.75 -2.42 -1.00
N SER A 396 -16.20 -2.92 -2.11
CA SER A 396 -16.05 -2.16 -3.35
C SER A 396 -16.56 -2.99 -4.52
N LEU A 397 -17.44 -2.41 -5.31
CA LEU A 397 -17.94 -2.97 -6.56
C LEU A 397 -17.56 -2.03 -7.70
N LEU A 398 -16.81 -2.56 -8.67
CA LEU A 398 -16.40 -1.84 -9.87
C LEU A 398 -16.92 -2.58 -11.10
N GLY A 399 -17.44 -1.84 -12.07
CA GLY A 399 -17.77 -2.35 -13.40
C GLY A 399 -17.34 -1.39 -14.48
N ASN A 400 -16.75 -1.90 -15.57
CA ASN A 400 -16.45 -1.07 -16.74
C ASN A 400 -16.72 -1.79 -18.07
N LEU A 401 -17.03 -0.98 -19.07
CA LEU A 401 -17.17 -1.33 -20.47
C LEU A 401 -16.11 -0.60 -21.26
N MET A 402 -15.36 -1.31 -22.08
CA MET A 402 -14.21 -0.80 -22.80
C MET A 402 -14.28 -1.22 -24.26
N LEU A 403 -14.27 -0.24 -25.18
CA LEU A 403 -14.19 -0.46 -26.63
C LEU A 403 -12.84 0.03 -27.12
N SER A 404 -12.07 -0.85 -27.75
CA SER A 404 -10.75 -0.53 -28.28
C SER A 404 -10.67 -0.80 -29.78
N TYR A 405 -9.99 0.11 -30.49
CA TYR A 405 -9.70 0.00 -31.90
C TYR A 405 -8.20 0.16 -32.13
N LYS A 406 -7.55 -0.83 -32.76
CA LYS A 406 -6.14 -0.79 -33.10
C LYS A 406 -5.95 -1.10 -34.58
N LYS A 407 -5.29 -0.21 -35.30
CA LYS A 407 -5.02 -0.38 -36.71
C LYS A 407 -3.65 0.19 -37.05
N GLU A 408 -2.87 -0.62 -37.76
CA GLU A 408 -1.68 -0.15 -38.46
C GLU A 408 -1.98 -0.04 -39.95
N TRP A 409 -1.68 1.11 -40.53
CA TRP A 409 -1.84 1.37 -41.95
C TRP A 409 -0.62 2.10 -42.49
N ARG A 410 0.21 1.37 -43.22
CA ARG A 410 1.51 1.86 -43.70
C ARG A 410 2.40 2.35 -42.54
N LYS A 411 2.62 3.67 -42.46
CA LYS A 411 3.40 4.34 -41.42
C LYS A 411 2.55 4.88 -40.27
N HIS A 412 1.26 4.65 -40.30
CA HIS A 412 0.32 5.18 -39.32
C HIS A 412 -0.15 4.07 -38.39
N PHE A 413 0.01 4.27 -37.10
CA PHE A 413 -0.54 3.41 -36.08
C PHE A 413 -1.55 4.18 -35.23
N PHE A 414 -2.75 3.63 -35.10
CA PHE A 414 -3.84 4.17 -34.29
C PHE A 414 -4.18 3.18 -33.17
N ASP A 415 -4.26 3.68 -31.94
CA ASP A 415 -4.80 2.96 -30.78
C ASP A 415 -5.82 3.87 -30.09
N VAL A 416 -7.11 3.58 -30.28
CA VAL A 416 -8.24 4.35 -29.77
C VAL A 416 -8.98 3.53 -28.74
N LEU A 417 -9.32 4.15 -27.62
CA LEU A 417 -10.00 3.52 -26.50
C LEU A 417 -11.14 4.41 -25.98
N GLY A 418 -12.33 3.84 -25.85
CA GLY A 418 -13.46 4.41 -25.13
C GLY A 418 -13.76 3.58 -23.90
N LEU A 419 -14.03 4.23 -22.75
CA LEU A 419 -14.33 3.58 -21.47
C LEU A 419 -15.55 4.23 -20.82
N ALA A 420 -16.45 3.39 -20.29
CA ALA A 420 -17.48 3.78 -19.33
C ALA A 420 -17.29 2.93 -18.07
N GLU A 421 -17.26 3.57 -16.89
CA GLU A 421 -16.94 2.92 -15.63
C GLU A 421 -17.85 3.41 -14.51
N VAL A 422 -18.25 2.50 -13.63
CA VAL A 422 -18.98 2.81 -12.40
C VAL A 422 -18.33 2.10 -11.23
N GLN A 423 -18.25 2.80 -10.09
CA GLN A 423 -17.76 2.26 -8.83
C GLN A 423 -18.70 2.64 -7.69
N LYS A 424 -18.94 1.69 -6.82
CA LYS A 424 -19.62 1.90 -5.55
C LYS A 424 -18.75 1.32 -4.46
N ASP A 425 -18.37 2.17 -3.50
CA ASP A 425 -17.71 1.73 -2.28
C ASP A 425 -18.67 1.84 -1.12
N GLN A 426 -18.50 0.97 -0.14
CA GLN A 426 -19.26 1.00 1.10
C GLN A 426 -18.29 0.81 2.26
N TYR A 427 -18.30 1.76 3.18
CA TYR A 427 -17.53 1.71 4.41
C TYR A 427 -18.49 1.68 5.59
N SER A 428 -18.27 0.72 6.49
CA SER A 428 -19.05 0.64 7.72
C SER A 428 -18.14 0.17 8.85
N GLY A 429 -18.52 0.50 10.06
CA GLY A 429 -17.77 0.05 11.22
C GLY A 429 -18.41 0.47 12.52
N PHE A 430 -17.88 -0.11 13.57
CA PHE A 430 -18.20 0.30 14.93
C PHE A 430 -16.95 0.14 15.80
N TYR A 431 -16.91 0.87 16.90
CA TYR A 431 -15.92 0.66 17.96
C TYR A 431 -16.51 0.98 19.32
N THR A 432 -15.89 0.40 20.34
CA THR A 432 -16.19 0.73 21.73
C THR A 432 -14.91 0.75 22.56
N THR A 433 -14.80 1.75 23.41
CA THR A 433 -13.75 1.94 24.39
C THR A 433 -14.36 1.90 25.79
N VAL A 434 -13.76 1.12 26.68
CA VAL A 434 -14.18 1.01 28.07
C VAL A 434 -12.95 1.20 28.95
N THR A 435 -13.10 1.94 30.04
CA THR A 435 -12.02 2.25 30.99
C THR A 435 -12.42 1.91 32.41
N ASN A 436 -11.48 2.10 33.34
CA ASN A 436 -11.64 1.86 34.78
C ASN A 436 -11.93 0.39 35.11
N PHE A 437 -10.94 -0.45 34.76
CA PHE A 437 -10.92 -1.87 35.10
C PHE A 437 -10.35 -2.05 36.51
N SER A 438 -11.00 -2.89 37.32
CA SER A 438 -10.52 -3.27 38.66
C SER A 438 -9.44 -4.36 38.62
N ILE A 439 -9.37 -5.13 37.53
CA ILE A 439 -8.39 -6.20 37.31
C ILE A 439 -8.01 -6.26 35.83
N ASP A 440 -6.74 -6.56 35.56
CA ASP A 440 -6.21 -6.67 34.18
C ASP A 440 -6.52 -8.01 33.49
N GLY A 441 -6.89 -9.06 34.23
CA GLY A 441 -6.91 -10.46 33.74
C GLY A 441 -7.91 -10.77 32.61
N LEU A 442 -8.99 -10.00 32.47
CA LEU A 442 -10.01 -10.22 31.43
C LEU A 442 -9.71 -9.45 30.14
N GLY A 443 -8.98 -8.35 30.24
CA GLY A 443 -8.60 -7.52 29.11
C GLY A 443 -9.80 -7.11 28.23
N TYR A 444 -9.62 -7.07 26.93
CA TYR A 444 -10.69 -6.75 25.97
C TYR A 444 -11.71 -7.90 25.76
N ASN A 445 -11.52 -9.08 26.36
CA ASN A 445 -12.46 -10.19 26.20
C ASN A 445 -13.74 -10.01 27.04
N ASN A 446 -13.68 -9.14 28.06
CA ASN A 446 -14.85 -8.75 28.84
C ASN A 446 -14.92 -7.23 29.03
N LEU A 447 -15.57 -6.54 28.08
CA LEU A 447 -15.76 -5.10 28.13
C LEU A 447 -16.70 -4.66 29.29
N GLN A 448 -17.51 -5.58 29.83
CA GLN A 448 -18.38 -5.32 30.96
C GLN A 448 -17.58 -5.11 32.26
N GLY A 449 -16.33 -5.64 32.31
CA GLY A 449 -15.44 -5.50 33.47
C GLY A 449 -14.91 -4.10 33.72
N GLY A 450 -15.04 -3.17 32.77
CA GLY A 450 -14.70 -1.75 32.95
C GLY A 450 -15.93 -0.93 33.38
N ALA A 451 -15.75 -0.06 34.37
CA ALA A 451 -16.84 0.71 34.98
C ALA A 451 -17.24 1.96 34.15
N LEU A 452 -16.32 2.53 33.38
CA LEU A 452 -16.57 3.77 32.65
C LEU A 452 -16.65 3.55 31.14
N ARG A 453 -17.69 4.08 30.53
CA ARG A 453 -17.89 4.11 29.09
C ARG A 453 -17.91 5.58 28.64
N PRO A 454 -16.76 6.09 28.14
CA PRO A 454 -16.71 7.48 27.65
C PRO A 454 -17.77 7.70 26.58
N TRP A 455 -18.43 8.86 26.59
CA TRP A 455 -19.47 9.20 25.62
C TRP A 455 -18.99 9.02 24.17
N GLU A 456 -17.80 9.51 23.86
CA GLU A 456 -17.18 9.38 22.54
C GLU A 456 -16.50 8.02 22.32
N GLY A 457 -16.47 7.18 23.33
CA GLY A 457 -15.84 5.86 23.31
C GLY A 457 -16.61 4.81 22.52
N THR A 458 -17.86 5.07 22.14
CA THR A 458 -18.67 4.13 21.35
C THR A 458 -19.25 4.85 20.15
N ASN A 459 -19.00 4.35 18.95
CA ASN A 459 -19.50 4.92 17.72
C ASN A 459 -19.70 3.85 16.64
N SER A 460 -20.56 4.15 15.68
CA SER A 460 -20.71 3.40 14.43
C SER A 460 -20.89 4.37 13.26
N TYR A 461 -20.47 3.95 12.08
CA TYR A 461 -20.57 4.76 10.87
C TYR A 461 -20.91 3.90 9.65
N TYR A 462 -21.49 4.57 8.66
CA TYR A 462 -21.82 4.00 7.36
C TYR A 462 -21.65 5.07 6.28
N GLU A 463 -20.92 4.72 5.21
CA GLU A 463 -20.68 5.59 4.05
C GLU A 463 -20.78 4.77 2.76
N ASP A 464 -21.39 5.34 1.69
CA ASP A 464 -21.54 4.69 0.40
C ASP A 464 -21.20 5.62 -0.80
N PRO A 465 -19.96 6.10 -0.90
CA PRO A 465 -19.57 6.95 -2.03
C PRO A 465 -19.68 6.20 -3.36
N ARG A 466 -20.05 6.96 -4.41
CA ARG A 466 -20.23 6.46 -5.77
C ARG A 466 -19.48 7.32 -6.76
N LEU A 467 -18.91 6.67 -7.78
CA LEU A 467 -18.19 7.31 -8.85
C LEU A 467 -18.68 6.76 -10.20
N ALA A 468 -18.92 7.64 -11.16
CA ALA A 468 -19.17 7.29 -12.56
C ALA A 468 -18.19 8.03 -13.44
N SER A 469 -17.66 7.38 -14.47
CA SER A 469 -16.59 7.92 -15.29
C SER A 469 -16.76 7.57 -16.76
N PHE A 470 -16.38 8.50 -17.64
CA PHE A 470 -16.27 8.27 -19.07
C PHE A 470 -14.91 8.75 -19.53
N MET A 471 -14.25 7.98 -20.40
CA MET A 471 -12.93 8.31 -20.92
C MET A 471 -12.83 8.01 -22.41
N GLY A 472 -12.17 8.89 -23.15
CA GLY A 472 -11.67 8.66 -24.49
C GLY A 472 -10.14 8.84 -24.51
N ARG A 473 -9.44 7.90 -25.17
CA ARG A 473 -7.99 7.99 -25.40
C ARG A 473 -7.71 7.73 -26.87
N VAL A 474 -6.83 8.56 -27.44
CA VAL A 474 -6.28 8.38 -28.78
C VAL A 474 -4.77 8.39 -28.67
N ASN A 475 -4.13 7.32 -29.09
CA ASN A 475 -2.69 7.24 -29.28
C ASN A 475 -2.41 7.08 -30.78
N TYR A 476 -1.68 8.01 -31.35
CA TYR A 476 -1.31 8.03 -32.75
C TYR A 476 0.21 8.03 -32.88
N THR A 477 0.74 7.10 -33.69
CA THR A 477 2.16 7.03 -34.00
C THR A 477 2.36 7.10 -35.50
N TYR A 478 3.25 8.00 -35.94
CA TYR A 478 3.64 8.13 -37.34
C TYR A 478 5.09 7.67 -37.54
N ASP A 479 5.27 6.70 -38.42
CA ASP A 479 6.57 6.16 -38.85
C ASP A 479 7.46 5.72 -37.67
N ASP A 480 6.85 5.24 -36.57
CA ASP A 480 7.51 4.92 -35.30
C ASP A 480 8.40 6.06 -34.74
N ARG A 481 8.21 7.30 -35.20
CA ARG A 481 9.03 8.46 -34.86
C ARG A 481 8.29 9.51 -34.06
N TYR A 482 7.06 9.83 -34.48
CA TYR A 482 6.25 10.87 -33.84
C TYR A 482 5.06 10.23 -33.16
N ILE A 483 4.94 10.44 -31.87
CA ILE A 483 3.90 9.83 -31.03
C ILE A 483 3.09 10.97 -30.41
N LEU A 484 1.77 10.88 -30.53
CA LEU A 484 0.81 11.78 -29.89
C LEU A 484 -0.19 10.95 -29.08
N THR A 485 -0.36 11.29 -27.80
CA THR A 485 -1.42 10.73 -26.97
C THR A 485 -2.31 11.84 -26.46
N VAL A 486 -3.62 11.68 -26.62
CA VAL A 486 -4.65 12.57 -26.08
C VAL A 486 -5.59 11.73 -25.22
N ASN A 487 -5.81 12.15 -23.99
CA ASN A 487 -6.79 11.58 -23.07
C ASN A 487 -7.80 12.66 -22.70
N ALA A 488 -9.07 12.28 -22.62
CA ALA A 488 -10.13 13.10 -22.09
C ALA A 488 -10.99 12.24 -21.17
N ARG A 489 -11.07 12.60 -19.88
CA ARG A 489 -11.84 11.87 -18.89
C ARG A 489 -12.77 12.81 -18.12
N GLY A 490 -14.01 12.39 -17.95
CA GLY A 490 -14.98 13.02 -17.06
C GLY A 490 -15.35 12.08 -15.92
N ASP A 491 -15.25 12.55 -14.69
CA ASP A 491 -15.63 11.82 -13.46
C ASP A 491 -16.76 12.54 -12.74
N ALA A 492 -17.77 11.81 -12.30
CA ALA A 492 -18.84 12.30 -11.42
C ALA A 492 -18.79 11.58 -10.09
N SER A 493 -18.64 12.32 -8.98
CA SER A 493 -18.58 11.75 -7.64
C SER A 493 -19.70 12.27 -6.74
N SER A 494 -20.25 11.36 -5.92
CA SER A 494 -21.26 11.71 -4.92
C SER A 494 -20.73 12.55 -3.76
N LYS A 495 -19.41 12.64 -3.59
CA LYS A 495 -18.76 13.41 -2.51
C LYS A 495 -18.86 14.92 -2.68
N PHE A 496 -19.00 15.39 -3.93
CA PHE A 496 -19.00 16.81 -4.26
C PHE A 496 -20.38 17.46 -4.22
N GLY A 497 -20.36 18.77 -4.16
CA GLY A 497 -21.57 19.58 -4.15
C GLY A 497 -22.43 19.42 -5.40
N SER A 498 -23.71 19.76 -5.32
CA SER A 498 -24.66 19.60 -6.43
C SER A 498 -24.22 20.32 -7.70
N ASN A 499 -23.49 21.44 -7.57
CA ASN A 499 -23.04 22.28 -8.67
C ASN A 499 -21.76 21.77 -9.34
N HIS A 500 -20.98 20.90 -8.64
CA HIS A 500 -19.63 20.48 -9.10
C HIS A 500 -19.38 18.98 -9.00
N LYS A 501 -20.43 18.15 -9.17
CA LYS A 501 -20.28 16.68 -9.16
C LYS A 501 -19.37 16.17 -10.27
N TRP A 502 -19.37 16.82 -11.43
CA TRP A 502 -18.54 16.46 -12.57
C TRP A 502 -17.22 17.21 -12.56
N GLY A 503 -16.13 16.48 -12.76
CA GLY A 503 -14.79 16.99 -13.07
C GLY A 503 -14.37 16.53 -14.45
N PHE A 504 -13.64 17.39 -15.19
CA PHE A 504 -13.09 17.07 -16.50
C PHE A 504 -11.56 17.15 -16.47
N PHE A 505 -10.89 16.08 -16.89
CA PHE A 505 -9.46 15.87 -16.75
C PHE A 505 -8.82 15.54 -18.12
N PRO A 506 -8.51 16.54 -18.94
CA PRO A 506 -7.80 16.36 -20.20
C PRO A 506 -6.31 16.19 -19.97
N ALA A 507 -5.65 15.42 -20.84
CA ALA A 507 -4.20 15.33 -20.91
C ALA A 507 -3.72 15.10 -22.35
N VAL A 508 -2.58 15.67 -22.66
CA VAL A 508 -1.91 15.52 -23.95
C VAL A 508 -0.43 15.28 -23.74
N SER A 509 0.14 14.39 -24.55
CA SER A 509 1.58 14.20 -24.58
C SER A 509 2.06 13.91 -25.99
N VAL A 510 3.28 14.35 -26.26
CA VAL A 510 3.98 14.13 -27.52
C VAL A 510 5.34 13.51 -27.24
N ALA A 511 5.79 12.64 -28.13
CA ALA A 511 7.15 12.15 -28.08
C ALA A 511 7.73 12.05 -29.50
N TRP A 512 9.02 12.34 -29.61
CA TRP A 512 9.80 12.26 -30.84
C TRP A 512 10.98 11.32 -30.63
N VAL A 513 11.01 10.24 -31.40
CA VAL A 513 12.10 9.27 -31.42
C VAL A 513 13.17 9.79 -32.39
N VAL A 514 14.05 10.66 -31.86
CA VAL A 514 15.09 11.36 -32.62
C VAL A 514 16.07 10.36 -33.26
N SER A 515 16.39 9.28 -32.56
CA SER A 515 17.32 8.24 -33.05
C SER A 515 16.88 7.57 -34.36
N LYS A 516 15.59 7.66 -34.73
CA LYS A 516 15.08 7.13 -36.01
C LYS A 516 15.13 8.14 -37.16
N GLU A 517 15.65 9.31 -36.94
CA GLU A 517 15.83 10.32 -38.00
C GLU A 517 17.10 10.05 -38.82
N LYS A 518 17.03 10.33 -40.12
CA LYS A 518 18.15 10.11 -41.05
C LYS A 518 19.45 10.79 -40.66
N PHE A 519 19.38 11.96 -40.01
CA PHE A 519 20.59 12.67 -39.57
C PHE A 519 21.31 11.94 -38.40
N MET A 520 20.58 11.10 -37.64
CA MET A 520 21.15 10.29 -36.54
C MET A 520 21.92 9.06 -37.01
N GLU A 521 21.76 8.62 -38.26
CA GLU A 521 22.54 7.51 -38.83
C GLU A 521 24.06 7.76 -38.76
N LYS A 522 24.46 9.03 -38.66
CA LYS A 522 25.88 9.44 -38.50
C LYS A 522 26.40 9.25 -37.06
N LEU A 523 25.54 8.93 -36.10
CA LEU A 523 25.87 8.81 -34.68
C LEU A 523 25.53 7.39 -34.16
N PRO A 524 26.22 6.35 -34.64
CA PRO A 524 25.87 4.96 -34.36
C PRO A 524 26.05 4.53 -32.89
N PHE A 525 26.68 5.37 -32.08
CA PHE A 525 26.83 5.13 -30.64
C PHE A 525 25.56 5.48 -29.85
N ILE A 526 24.56 6.14 -30.47
CA ILE A 526 23.26 6.45 -29.88
C ILE A 526 22.25 5.40 -30.34
N ASP A 527 21.95 4.43 -29.48
CA ASP A 527 21.01 3.36 -29.81
C ASP A 527 19.55 3.83 -29.76
N ASN A 528 19.22 4.68 -28.78
CA ASN A 528 17.91 5.30 -28.66
C ASN A 528 18.05 6.70 -28.11
N LEU A 529 17.33 7.64 -28.72
CA LEU A 529 17.14 8.99 -28.22
C LEU A 529 15.69 9.38 -28.47
N LYS A 530 14.94 9.58 -27.37
CA LYS A 530 13.54 9.96 -27.40
C LYS A 530 13.32 11.19 -26.52
N VAL A 531 12.76 12.24 -27.11
CA VAL A 531 12.35 13.46 -26.41
C VAL A 531 10.86 13.46 -26.25
N ARG A 532 10.37 13.85 -25.10
CA ARG A 532 8.93 13.85 -24.78
C ARG A 532 8.52 15.08 -23.99
N ALA A 533 7.28 15.48 -24.16
CA ALA A 533 6.63 16.51 -23.37
C ALA A 533 5.16 16.14 -23.17
N GLY A 534 4.60 16.50 -22.01
CA GLY A 534 3.22 16.22 -21.71
C GLY A 534 2.64 17.23 -20.72
N TYR A 535 1.35 17.48 -20.85
CA TYR A 535 0.57 18.29 -19.94
C TYR A 535 -0.74 17.58 -19.62
N GLY A 536 -1.20 17.66 -18.38
CA GLY A 536 -2.46 17.05 -18.01
C GLY A 536 -3.00 17.54 -16.67
N LEU A 537 -4.30 17.36 -16.53
CA LEU A 537 -5.06 17.61 -15.32
C LEU A 537 -5.44 16.27 -14.69
N ALA A 538 -5.36 16.19 -13.36
CA ALA A 538 -5.89 15.07 -12.59
C ALA A 538 -6.66 15.60 -11.39
N GLY A 539 -7.86 15.10 -11.17
CA GLY A 539 -8.65 15.42 -9.97
C GLY A 539 -8.15 14.64 -8.75
N ASN A 540 -8.50 15.12 -7.55
CA ASN A 540 -8.30 14.38 -6.31
C ASN A 540 -9.56 14.47 -5.46
N GLN A 541 -10.05 13.31 -4.98
CA GLN A 541 -11.18 13.21 -4.04
C GLN A 541 -10.83 12.48 -2.74
N ASN A 542 -9.59 11.99 -2.60
CA ASN A 542 -9.19 11.11 -1.49
C ASN A 542 -9.20 11.82 -0.14
N GLY A 543 -8.99 13.15 -0.13
CA GLY A 543 -9.05 13.98 1.07
C GLY A 543 -10.46 14.39 1.53
N ILE A 544 -11.50 14.00 0.79
CA ILE A 544 -12.87 14.46 1.03
C ILE A 544 -13.69 13.29 1.55
N ALA A 545 -14.28 13.47 2.76
CA ALA A 545 -15.21 12.49 3.33
C ALA A 545 -16.53 12.45 2.53
N SER A 546 -17.22 11.32 2.55
CA SER A 546 -18.34 11.01 1.65
C SER A 546 -19.50 12.00 1.70
N TYR A 547 -19.72 12.65 2.83
CA TYR A 547 -20.88 13.53 3.04
C TYR A 547 -20.49 15.00 3.29
N THR A 548 -19.25 15.37 2.95
CA THR A 548 -18.72 16.72 3.22
C THR A 548 -19.54 17.85 2.58
N SER A 549 -20.20 17.60 1.45
CA SER A 549 -21.05 18.58 0.78
C SER A 549 -22.44 18.76 1.41
N LEU A 550 -22.83 17.89 2.36
CA LEU A 550 -24.17 17.86 2.95
C LEU A 550 -24.22 18.65 4.26
N ASN A 551 -25.44 18.96 4.69
CA ASN A 551 -25.69 19.46 6.04
C ASN A 551 -25.63 18.29 7.02
N LEU A 552 -24.68 18.32 7.94
CA LEU A 552 -24.44 17.24 8.88
C LEU A 552 -24.72 17.69 10.30
N ILE A 553 -25.39 16.83 11.06
CA ILE A 553 -25.57 16.92 12.50
C ILE A 553 -24.87 15.78 13.21
N ARG A 554 -24.48 15.98 14.47
CA ARG A 554 -23.88 14.96 15.32
C ARG A 554 -24.53 14.96 16.71
N PRO A 555 -24.49 13.82 17.40
CA PRO A 555 -24.78 13.78 18.82
C PRO A 555 -23.77 14.65 19.62
N ASN A 556 -24.24 15.44 20.56
CA ASN A 556 -23.42 16.34 21.39
C ASN A 556 -23.75 16.22 22.88
N GLY A 557 -23.71 14.98 23.41
CA GLY A 557 -23.99 14.73 24.81
C GLY A 557 -25.45 14.38 25.12
N VAL A 558 -25.79 14.44 26.41
CA VAL A 558 -27.11 14.10 26.92
C VAL A 558 -27.58 15.23 27.81
N ALA A 559 -28.81 15.71 27.59
CA ALA A 559 -29.48 16.70 28.44
C ALA A 559 -30.74 16.09 29.06
N PRO A 560 -31.11 16.46 30.30
CA PRO A 560 -32.37 16.05 30.89
C PRO A 560 -33.52 16.80 30.24
N VAL A 561 -34.52 16.06 29.77
CA VAL A 561 -35.81 16.62 29.35
C VAL A 561 -36.88 16.02 30.26
N GLY A 562 -37.31 16.79 31.25
CA GLY A 562 -38.09 16.26 32.37
C GLY A 562 -37.24 15.27 33.20
N SER A 563 -37.74 14.05 33.39
CA SER A 563 -37.04 12.96 34.07
C SER A 563 -36.27 12.04 33.14
N SER A 564 -36.29 12.28 31.82
CA SER A 564 -35.67 11.38 30.84
C SER A 564 -34.40 11.99 30.25
N PRO A 565 -33.27 11.22 30.15
CA PRO A 565 -32.11 11.66 29.43
C PRO A 565 -32.36 11.60 27.91
N VAL A 566 -32.13 12.72 27.21
CA VAL A 566 -32.28 12.82 25.76
C VAL A 566 -30.94 13.20 25.11
N VAL A 567 -30.60 12.52 24.04
CA VAL A 567 -29.39 12.85 23.27
C VAL A 567 -29.59 14.18 22.56
N THR A 568 -28.73 15.13 22.84
CA THR A 568 -28.69 16.42 22.15
C THR A 568 -27.98 16.31 20.82
N MET A 569 -28.46 17.07 19.82
CA MET A 569 -27.87 17.11 18.49
C MET A 569 -27.29 18.48 18.21
N ASP A 570 -26.08 18.51 17.67
CA ASP A 570 -25.42 19.74 17.27
C ASP A 570 -25.12 19.72 15.78
N LYS A 571 -24.95 20.90 15.19
CA LYS A 571 -24.61 21.06 13.80
C LYS A 571 -23.11 20.79 13.64
N LEU A 572 -22.77 19.72 12.93
CA LEU A 572 -21.38 19.37 12.65
C LEU A 572 -20.81 20.20 11.49
N LYS A 573 -21.60 20.38 10.41
CA LYS A 573 -21.15 21.02 9.18
C LYS A 573 -22.30 21.63 8.39
N ASN A 574 -22.07 22.79 7.78
CA ASN A 574 -22.99 23.38 6.82
C ASN A 574 -22.89 22.70 5.46
N MET A 575 -24.00 22.67 4.75
CA MET A 575 -24.01 22.28 3.34
C MET A 575 -23.10 23.19 2.51
N ASN A 576 -22.34 22.59 1.62
CA ASN A 576 -21.54 23.31 0.60
C ASN A 576 -21.87 22.76 -0.80
N PRO A 577 -22.85 23.37 -1.52
CA PRO A 577 -23.21 22.93 -2.86
C PRO A 577 -22.11 23.20 -3.88
N ASP A 578 -21.18 24.09 -3.57
CA ASP A 578 -20.07 24.51 -4.44
C ASP A 578 -18.74 23.77 -4.12
N LEU A 579 -18.79 22.77 -3.23
CA LEU A 579 -17.63 21.92 -2.98
C LEU A 579 -17.19 21.25 -4.30
N LYS A 580 -16.00 21.60 -4.75
CA LYS A 580 -15.43 21.17 -6.04
C LYS A 580 -14.20 20.29 -5.90
N TRP A 581 -13.78 19.72 -7.01
CA TRP A 581 -12.61 18.89 -7.15
C TRP A 581 -11.32 19.68 -6.84
N GLU A 582 -10.42 19.07 -6.07
CA GLU A 582 -9.01 19.48 -6.06
C GLU A 582 -8.40 19.05 -7.41
N VAL A 583 -7.74 19.95 -8.11
CA VAL A 583 -7.18 19.68 -9.44
C VAL A 583 -5.68 19.87 -9.41
N LYS A 584 -4.96 18.81 -9.77
CA LYS A 584 -3.52 18.84 -9.99
C LYS A 584 -3.24 19.10 -11.46
N GLN A 585 -2.48 20.16 -11.76
CA GLN A 585 -1.94 20.44 -13.09
C GLN A 585 -0.48 19.97 -13.13
N THR A 586 -0.10 19.27 -14.18
CA THR A 586 1.26 18.75 -14.30
C THR A 586 1.76 18.97 -15.73
N PHE A 587 2.94 19.57 -15.83
CA PHE A 587 3.73 19.62 -17.06
C PHE A 587 4.98 18.75 -16.88
N ASN A 588 5.26 17.89 -17.84
CA ASN A 588 6.42 17.02 -17.86
C ASN A 588 7.19 17.19 -19.16
N ALA A 589 8.51 17.24 -19.06
CA ALA A 589 9.40 17.11 -20.20
C ALA A 589 10.52 16.12 -19.84
N GLY A 590 10.98 15.33 -20.80
CA GLY A 590 11.98 14.31 -20.51
C GLY A 590 12.75 13.86 -21.75
N ILE A 591 13.92 13.32 -21.52
CA ILE A 591 14.78 12.71 -22.53
C ILE A 591 15.13 11.30 -22.07
N GLU A 592 14.83 10.31 -22.90
CA GLU A 592 15.26 8.93 -22.73
C GLU A 592 16.41 8.67 -23.68
N MET A 593 17.53 8.16 -23.20
CA MET A 593 18.71 7.89 -24.02
C MET A 593 19.32 6.54 -23.70
N ALA A 594 19.69 5.80 -24.76
CA ALA A 594 20.46 4.57 -24.68
C ALA A 594 21.68 4.69 -25.58
N LEU A 595 22.85 4.34 -25.07
CA LEU A 595 24.14 4.50 -25.74
C LEU A 595 24.96 3.21 -25.72
N LEU A 596 25.88 3.08 -26.70
CA LEU A 596 26.94 2.07 -26.72
C LEU A 596 26.41 0.63 -26.72
N GLY A 597 25.44 0.32 -27.54
CA GLY A 597 24.78 -0.98 -27.59
C GLY A 597 23.95 -1.25 -26.34
N ASN A 598 23.21 -0.26 -25.86
CA ASN A 598 22.39 -0.28 -24.65
C ASN A 598 23.18 -0.55 -23.33
N ARG A 599 24.49 -0.27 -23.33
CA ARG A 599 25.32 -0.41 -22.13
C ARG A 599 25.14 0.74 -21.14
N LEU A 600 24.82 1.94 -21.64
CA LEU A 600 24.51 3.10 -20.82
C LEU A 600 23.08 3.54 -21.11
N LEU A 601 22.28 3.55 -20.07
CA LEU A 601 20.85 3.90 -20.13
C LEU A 601 20.57 5.08 -19.21
N LEU A 602 19.97 6.12 -19.78
CA LEU A 602 19.56 7.33 -19.07
C LEU A 602 18.04 7.45 -19.24
N PRO A 603 17.25 6.88 -18.32
CA PRO A 603 15.82 6.74 -18.52
C PRO A 603 15.02 8.03 -18.33
N ASP A 604 15.54 9.05 -17.63
CA ASP A 604 14.81 10.31 -17.38
C ASP A 604 15.75 11.42 -16.88
N LEU A 605 16.01 12.41 -17.74
CA LEU A 605 16.95 13.49 -17.43
C LEU A 605 16.31 14.79 -16.90
N LEU A 606 15.01 15.00 -17.10
CA LEU A 606 14.32 16.22 -16.67
C LEU A 606 12.84 15.96 -16.37
N CYS A 607 12.37 16.43 -15.23
CA CYS A 607 10.95 16.46 -14.88
C CYS A 607 10.66 17.78 -14.14
N THR A 608 9.74 18.57 -14.66
CA THR A 608 9.19 19.73 -13.95
C THR A 608 7.71 19.51 -13.69
N GLY A 609 7.26 19.68 -12.44
CA GLY A 609 5.85 19.61 -12.08
C GLY A 609 5.39 20.98 -11.56
N LEU A 610 4.28 21.48 -12.06
CA LEU A 610 3.57 22.64 -11.50
C LEU A 610 2.34 22.13 -10.76
N HIS A 611 2.20 22.54 -9.50
CA HIS A 611 1.00 22.28 -8.71
C HIS A 611 0.21 23.58 -8.61
N HIS A 612 -1.07 23.53 -8.95
CA HIS A 612 -1.99 24.62 -8.66
C HIS A 612 -2.99 24.10 -7.64
N LEU A 613 -3.05 24.76 -6.50
CA LEU A 613 -4.09 24.53 -5.51
C LEU A 613 -5.28 25.43 -5.87
N PRO A 614 -6.52 24.98 -5.77
CA PRO A 614 -7.67 25.88 -5.91
C PRO A 614 -7.69 26.85 -4.74
N ASP A 615 -8.03 28.10 -5.02
CA ASP A 615 -8.33 29.16 -4.05
C ASP A 615 -9.45 28.75 -3.10
#